data_02976ab14a5514bb59ee934f27d277af
#
_entry.id   02976ab14a5514bb59ee934f27d277af
#
_cell.length_a   1.000
_cell.length_b   1.000
_cell.length_c   1.000
_cell.angle_alpha   90.00
_cell.angle_beta   90.00
_cell.angle_gamma   90.00
#
_symmetry.space_group_name_H-M   'P 1'
#
loop_
_entity.id
_entity.type
_entity.pdbx_description
1 polymer ?
#
loop_
_entity_poly.entity_id
_entity_poly.type
_entity_poly.pdbx_seq_one_letter_code
_entity_poly.pdbx_strand_id
1 'polypeptide(L)'
;MMDLRKLQTDPERIQRYGVYTIRTATREGVVYARSFIVIRNGYGVIVRFTRLQDYAGFKTYKPITSNAEQKLYYICGMLNYVLIDHGKRFGIRHIFGITGSMLQEYFDYYAMDRKADGDYRGRDSITKCIGAVTAFMANLVWKFGRHMSVSRQDLYRDEVAHDRNGRRFYRAIPVFHVNGMPVRKRIFRDIPYKVFEILIPMAFRYSRDIAFGLCLQAFAGLRAGEVCSVRQENSPLGRGITFTEIGGRIVSAVIDVEQEIRIRDDDAEVGMIKKERRQGVYPAFLGAFCKAYELHKEFLEGRKYDERYCPMFINKNGDAMSYETYRTRFHELVNRHLRPYLIRSSDPELRLYGQLLYENQLGTHALRHWFTVQLVLRGEDIGTIQFWRGDSSPESAFEYLQNKGDLTRELEAASDRLVELLVSEWEDPDDKTV
;
A
#
# COMPACT_ATOMS: atom_id res chain seq x y z
N MET A 1 -41.65 34.37 7.35
CA MET A 1 -41.06 33.39 8.27
C MET A 1 -40.21 32.42 7.43
N MET A 2 -38.90 32.55 7.51
CA MET A 2 -37.97 31.76 6.69
C MET A 2 -37.92 30.31 7.24
N ASP A 3 -38.26 29.30 6.43
CA ASP A 3 -38.34 27.92 6.88
C ASP A 3 -36.96 27.42 7.30
N LEU A 4 -36.76 27.28 8.61
CA LEU A 4 -35.49 26.81 9.20
C LEU A 4 -35.05 25.42 8.71
N ARG A 5 -35.97 24.62 8.16
CA ARG A 5 -35.66 23.30 7.56
C ARG A 5 -34.91 23.44 6.22
N LYS A 6 -35.21 24.50 5.42
CA LYS A 6 -34.47 24.79 4.18
C LYS A 6 -33.06 25.31 4.43
N LEU A 7 -32.80 25.91 5.59
CA LEU A 7 -31.48 26.42 5.99
C LEU A 7 -30.49 25.30 6.37
N GLN A 8 -30.99 24.11 6.71
CA GLN A 8 -30.13 22.94 7.05
C GLN A 8 -29.70 22.13 5.83
N THR A 9 -30.32 22.33 4.69
CA THR A 9 -30.05 21.56 3.44
C THR A 9 -29.26 22.36 2.40
N ASP A 10 -28.89 23.61 2.69
CA ASP A 10 -28.05 24.40 1.80
C ASP A 10 -26.61 23.85 1.81
N PRO A 11 -26.11 23.23 0.72
CA PRO A 11 -24.79 22.62 0.68
C PRO A 11 -23.66 23.62 0.95
N GLU A 12 -23.84 24.91 0.70
CA GLU A 12 -22.83 25.93 1.01
C GLU A 12 -22.61 26.09 2.51
N ARG A 13 -23.63 25.81 3.33
CA ARG A 13 -23.58 25.95 4.80
C ARG A 13 -23.13 24.70 5.53
N ILE A 14 -23.17 23.55 4.87
CA ILE A 14 -22.68 22.30 5.43
C ILE A 14 -21.14 22.35 5.40
N GLN A 15 -20.53 22.42 6.57
CA GLN A 15 -19.07 22.39 6.68
C GLN A 15 -18.60 21.06 7.26
N ARG A 16 -17.58 20.45 6.64
CA ARG A 16 -16.95 19.20 7.12
C ARG A 16 -15.44 19.31 7.08
N TYR A 17 -14.81 18.71 8.08
CA TYR A 17 -13.36 18.52 8.08
C TYR A 17 -12.97 17.45 7.06
N GLY A 18 -11.91 17.71 6.30
CA GLY A 18 -11.36 16.78 5.33
C GLY A 18 -9.86 16.93 5.23
N VAL A 19 -9.22 15.94 4.62
CA VAL A 19 -7.79 15.99 4.30
C VAL A 19 -7.62 16.54 2.89
N TYR A 20 -6.66 17.43 2.72
CA TYR A 20 -6.22 17.92 1.42
C TYR A 20 -4.71 17.78 1.31
N THR A 21 -4.26 17.00 0.32
CA THR A 21 -2.86 16.71 0.07
C THR A 21 -2.40 17.45 -1.17
N ILE A 22 -1.38 18.28 -1.02
CA ILE A 22 -0.70 18.96 -2.13
C ILE A 22 0.56 18.16 -2.44
N ARG A 23 0.73 17.81 -3.72
CA ARG A 23 1.96 17.23 -4.24
C ARG A 23 2.71 18.29 -5.02
N THR A 24 3.96 18.51 -4.67
CA THR A 24 4.86 19.43 -5.34
C THR A 24 6.11 18.69 -5.77
N ALA A 25 6.73 19.09 -6.87
CA ALA A 25 8.02 18.57 -7.29
C ALA A 25 9.09 19.66 -7.19
N THR A 26 10.31 19.28 -6.83
CA THR A 26 11.48 20.15 -6.93
C THR A 26 11.84 20.38 -8.41
N ARG A 27 12.87 21.22 -8.67
CA ARG A 27 13.40 21.42 -10.02
C ARG A 27 13.98 20.12 -10.60
N GLU A 28 14.50 19.24 -9.74
CA GLU A 28 15.01 17.91 -10.11
C GLU A 28 13.89 16.86 -10.25
N GLY A 29 12.62 17.26 -10.12
CA GLY A 29 11.46 16.38 -10.25
C GLY A 29 11.12 15.56 -8.99
N VAL A 30 11.84 15.71 -7.88
CA VAL A 30 11.58 14.97 -6.63
C VAL A 30 10.25 15.39 -6.03
N VAL A 31 9.36 14.43 -5.78
CA VAL A 31 8.00 14.68 -5.29
C VAL A 31 7.96 14.80 -3.77
N TYR A 32 7.27 15.83 -3.30
CA TYR A 32 6.94 16.04 -1.90
C TYR A 32 5.42 16.15 -1.74
N ALA A 33 4.86 15.38 -0.82
CA ALA A 33 3.46 15.48 -0.43
C ALA A 33 3.33 16.22 0.90
N ARG A 34 2.38 17.14 0.99
CA ARG A 34 2.00 17.81 2.24
C ARG A 34 0.50 17.74 2.41
N SER A 35 0.05 17.25 3.56
CA SER A 35 -1.38 17.12 3.85
C SER A 35 -1.82 18.09 4.94
N PHE A 36 -3.00 18.65 4.74
CA PHE A 36 -3.62 19.64 5.58
C PHE A 36 -4.99 19.15 6.04
N ILE A 37 -5.40 19.53 7.24
CA ILE A 37 -6.80 19.45 7.65
C ILE A 37 -7.50 20.73 7.17
N VAL A 38 -8.49 20.56 6.32
CA VAL A 38 -9.27 21.66 5.73
C VAL A 38 -10.74 21.53 6.11
N ILE A 39 -11.47 22.64 5.98
CA ILE A 39 -12.93 22.63 6.05
C ILE A 39 -13.45 22.77 4.63
N ARG A 40 -14.37 21.87 4.24
CA ARG A 40 -15.05 21.87 2.94
C ARG A 40 -16.53 22.12 3.13
N ASN A 41 -17.16 22.80 2.16
CA ASN A 41 -18.61 22.88 2.07
C ASN A 41 -19.23 21.60 1.50
N GLY A 42 -20.56 21.52 1.41
CA GLY A 42 -21.27 20.37 0.88
C GLY A 42 -21.02 20.08 -0.60
N TYR A 43 -20.44 21.01 -1.35
CA TYR A 43 -19.95 20.80 -2.72
C TYR A 43 -18.51 20.29 -2.79
N GLY A 44 -17.86 20.05 -1.65
CA GLY A 44 -16.48 19.61 -1.59
C GLY A 44 -15.43 20.71 -1.77
N VAL A 45 -15.84 21.98 -1.94
CA VAL A 45 -14.95 23.12 -2.09
C VAL A 45 -14.29 23.44 -0.75
N ILE A 46 -12.99 23.72 -0.77
CA ILE A 46 -12.24 24.13 0.42
C ILE A 46 -12.63 25.55 0.78
N VAL A 47 -13.26 25.70 1.95
CA VAL A 47 -13.66 26.99 2.50
C VAL A 47 -12.56 27.56 3.39
N ARG A 48 -11.82 26.69 4.10
CA ARG A 48 -10.81 27.12 5.06
C ARG A 48 -9.71 26.07 5.24
N PHE A 49 -8.46 26.54 5.27
CA PHE A 49 -7.33 25.78 5.79
C PHE A 49 -7.26 25.94 7.30
N THR A 50 -7.05 24.83 8.00
CA THR A 50 -6.82 24.87 9.46
C THR A 50 -5.34 24.68 9.76
N ARG A 51 -4.95 24.77 11.03
CA ARG A 51 -3.62 24.38 11.52
C ARG A 51 -3.71 23.16 12.43
N LEU A 52 -4.80 22.39 12.37
CA LEU A 52 -5.01 21.24 13.24
C LEU A 52 -4.03 20.09 12.95
N GLN A 53 -3.55 19.96 11.71
CA GLN A 53 -2.52 19.00 11.36
C GLN A 53 -1.23 19.18 12.17
N ASP A 54 -0.92 20.37 12.67
CA ASP A 54 0.27 20.65 13.48
C ASP A 54 0.26 19.87 14.82
N TYR A 55 -0.92 19.41 15.24
CA TYR A 55 -1.12 18.64 16.48
C TYR A 55 -1.24 17.12 16.22
N ALA A 56 -1.16 16.66 14.99
CA ALA A 56 -1.28 15.25 14.65
C ALA A 56 0.00 14.41 14.94
N GLY A 57 1.03 15.02 15.55
CA GLY A 57 2.23 14.32 15.98
C GLY A 57 3.32 14.15 14.93
N PHE A 58 3.24 14.89 13.81
CA PHE A 58 4.31 14.96 12.81
C PHE A 58 4.60 16.42 12.42
N LYS A 59 5.80 16.64 11.90
CA LYS A 59 6.25 17.98 11.50
C LYS A 59 5.73 18.30 10.10
N THR A 60 4.99 19.41 9.96
CA THR A 60 4.35 19.85 8.71
C THR A 60 5.31 20.21 7.58
N TYR A 61 6.58 20.43 7.87
CA TYR A 61 7.62 20.74 6.88
C TYR A 61 8.33 19.51 6.32
N LYS A 62 8.03 18.31 6.81
CA LYS A 62 8.54 17.06 6.25
C LYS A 62 7.53 16.46 5.28
N PRO A 63 7.99 15.76 4.23
CA PRO A 63 7.09 14.98 3.39
C PRO A 63 6.22 14.06 4.24
N ILE A 64 4.92 14.05 3.96
CA ILE A 64 3.98 13.25 4.73
C ILE A 64 3.95 11.85 4.15
N THR A 65 4.16 10.84 5.00
CA THR A 65 3.98 9.44 4.62
C THR A 65 2.48 9.07 4.60
N SER A 66 2.11 8.05 3.84
CA SER A 66 0.73 7.52 3.79
C SER A 66 0.18 7.17 5.18
N ASN A 67 1.03 6.72 6.11
CA ASN A 67 0.63 6.46 7.49
C ASN A 67 0.32 7.76 8.26
N ALA A 68 1.07 8.83 8.00
CA ALA A 68 0.81 10.13 8.63
C ALA A 68 -0.46 10.76 8.04
N GLU A 69 -0.68 10.65 6.73
CA GLU A 69 -1.92 11.09 6.08
C GLU A 69 -3.14 10.34 6.62
N GLN A 70 -3.05 9.01 6.79
CA GLN A 70 -4.13 8.20 7.38
C GLN A 70 -4.51 8.67 8.79
N LYS A 71 -3.55 9.14 9.59
CA LYS A 71 -3.86 9.74 10.91
C LYS A 71 -4.73 10.98 10.78
N LEU A 72 -4.51 11.81 9.75
CA LEU A 72 -5.36 12.99 9.52
C LEU A 72 -6.79 12.59 9.17
N TYR A 73 -7.00 11.51 8.39
CA TYR A 73 -8.35 11.01 8.13
C TYR A 73 -9.05 10.55 9.41
N TYR A 74 -8.36 9.88 10.33
CA TYR A 74 -8.94 9.49 11.62
C TYR A 74 -9.34 10.72 12.46
N ILE A 75 -8.46 11.73 12.48
CA ILE A 75 -8.73 12.99 13.18
C ILE A 75 -9.93 13.73 12.57
N CYS A 76 -9.99 13.86 11.24
CA CYS A 76 -11.12 14.46 10.54
C CYS A 76 -12.44 13.71 10.82
N GLY A 77 -12.39 12.38 10.85
CA GLY A 77 -13.56 11.55 11.21
C GLY A 77 -14.07 11.88 12.61
N MET A 78 -13.18 11.95 13.60
CA MET A 78 -13.52 12.33 14.97
C MET A 78 -14.10 13.75 15.06
N LEU A 79 -13.45 14.72 14.40
CA LEU A 79 -13.92 16.11 14.39
C LEU A 79 -15.32 16.24 13.76
N ASN A 80 -15.57 15.53 12.66
CA ASN A 80 -16.87 15.51 12.02
C ASN A 80 -17.92 14.88 12.93
N TYR A 81 -17.65 13.73 13.50
CA TYR A 81 -18.58 13.04 14.40
C TYR A 81 -18.93 13.89 15.60
N VAL A 82 -17.92 14.39 16.33
CA VAL A 82 -18.14 15.05 17.61
C VAL A 82 -18.66 16.49 17.44
N LEU A 83 -18.09 17.28 16.50
CA LEU A 83 -18.41 18.70 16.38
C LEU A 83 -19.52 19.00 15.38
N ILE A 84 -19.61 18.23 14.28
CA ILE A 84 -20.55 18.52 13.21
C ILE A 84 -21.82 17.69 13.37
N ASP A 85 -21.68 16.36 13.40
CA ASP A 85 -22.85 15.47 13.39
C ASP A 85 -23.55 15.45 14.75
N HIS A 86 -22.80 15.48 15.85
CA HIS A 86 -23.33 15.37 17.21
C HIS A 86 -23.05 16.58 18.11
N GLY A 87 -22.48 17.68 17.59
CA GLY A 87 -22.11 18.84 18.38
C GLY A 87 -23.30 19.48 19.15
N LYS A 88 -24.49 19.49 18.53
CA LYS A 88 -25.73 19.96 19.21
C LYS A 88 -26.13 19.03 20.36
N ARG A 89 -26.05 17.71 20.19
CA ARG A 89 -26.36 16.71 21.20
C ARG A 89 -25.39 16.78 22.39
N PHE A 90 -24.09 16.97 22.08
CA PHE A 90 -23.05 17.12 23.10
C PHE A 90 -23.00 18.52 23.74
N GLY A 91 -23.72 19.49 23.19
CA GLY A 91 -23.70 20.88 23.69
C GLY A 91 -22.37 21.61 23.44
N ILE A 92 -21.55 21.12 22.49
CA ILE A 92 -20.23 21.70 22.21
C ILE A 92 -20.17 22.32 20.81
N ARG A 93 -19.34 23.36 20.65
CA ARG A 93 -19.09 24.04 19.37
C ARG A 93 -17.60 24.17 19.05
N HIS A 94 -16.74 23.78 19.97
CA HIS A 94 -15.30 23.97 19.85
C HIS A 94 -14.56 22.73 20.34
N ILE A 95 -13.41 22.44 19.71
CA ILE A 95 -12.57 21.29 20.00
C ILE A 95 -12.15 21.21 21.49
N PHE A 96 -12.07 22.34 22.18
CA PHE A 96 -11.71 22.38 23.59
C PHE A 96 -12.78 21.76 24.51
N GLY A 97 -14.03 21.71 24.06
CA GLY A 97 -15.14 21.10 24.81
C GLY A 97 -15.22 19.58 24.68
N ILE A 98 -14.35 18.94 23.90
CA ILE A 98 -14.36 17.49 23.73
C ILE A 98 -13.93 16.81 25.03
N THR A 99 -14.72 15.82 25.46
CA THR A 99 -14.47 15.01 26.66
C THR A 99 -14.03 13.59 26.33
N GLY A 100 -13.50 12.85 27.31
CA GLY A 100 -13.14 11.45 27.14
C GLY A 100 -14.34 10.55 26.76
N SER A 101 -15.54 10.83 27.31
CA SER A 101 -16.76 10.08 26.98
C SER A 101 -17.19 10.25 25.51
N MET A 102 -17.06 11.46 24.97
CA MET A 102 -17.33 11.74 23.55
C MET A 102 -16.36 11.02 22.63
N LEU A 103 -15.08 10.92 23.03
CA LEU A 103 -14.06 10.15 22.30
C LEU A 103 -14.36 8.66 22.33
N GLN A 104 -14.74 8.10 23.49
CA GLN A 104 -15.14 6.69 23.61
C GLN A 104 -16.33 6.40 22.71
N GLU A 105 -17.37 7.23 22.72
CA GLU A 105 -18.53 7.07 21.84
C GLU A 105 -18.16 7.12 20.36
N TYR A 106 -17.25 8.01 19.96
CA TYR A 106 -16.73 8.03 18.60
C TYR A 106 -15.99 6.73 18.23
N PHE A 107 -15.16 6.18 19.12
CA PHE A 107 -14.44 4.94 18.83
C PHE A 107 -15.38 3.73 18.71
N ASP A 108 -16.41 3.66 19.53
CA ASP A 108 -17.45 2.64 19.43
C ASP A 108 -18.22 2.77 18.10
N TYR A 109 -18.63 3.99 17.74
CA TYR A 109 -19.22 4.28 16.44
C TYR A 109 -18.29 3.87 15.28
N TYR A 110 -17.01 4.29 15.32
CA TYR A 110 -16.05 3.97 14.28
C TYR A 110 -15.84 2.47 14.07
N ALA A 111 -15.91 1.69 15.14
CA ALA A 111 -15.78 0.23 15.07
C ALA A 111 -17.03 -0.45 14.47
N MET A 112 -18.21 0.11 14.72
CA MET A 112 -19.48 -0.42 14.23
C MET A 112 -19.85 0.07 12.83
N ASP A 113 -19.26 1.20 12.38
CA ASP A 113 -19.54 1.77 11.07
C ASP A 113 -18.91 0.92 9.96
N ARG A 114 -19.70 0.62 8.93
CA ARG A 114 -19.27 -0.21 7.80
C ARG A 114 -18.47 0.62 6.79
N LYS A 115 -17.49 -0.02 6.17
CA LYS A 115 -16.80 0.53 5.01
C LYS A 115 -17.72 0.55 3.79
N ALA A 116 -17.27 1.22 2.72
CA ALA A 116 -17.98 1.27 1.44
C ALA A 116 -18.19 -0.12 0.79
N ASP A 117 -17.32 -1.11 1.11
CA ASP A 117 -17.43 -2.50 0.68
C ASP A 117 -18.41 -3.34 1.54
N GLY A 118 -19.04 -2.73 2.55
CA GLY A 118 -19.99 -3.36 3.47
C GLY A 118 -19.36 -4.10 4.65
N ASP A 119 -18.03 -4.26 4.67
CA ASP A 119 -17.31 -4.92 5.74
C ASP A 119 -17.10 -4.02 6.96
N TYR A 120 -16.98 -4.63 8.16
CA TYR A 120 -16.57 -3.92 9.36
C TYR A 120 -15.06 -3.61 9.34
N ARG A 121 -14.67 -2.55 10.06
CA ARG A 121 -13.25 -2.21 10.24
C ARG A 121 -12.54 -3.25 11.11
N GLY A 122 -11.39 -3.72 10.66
CA GLY A 122 -10.58 -4.69 11.41
C GLY A 122 -9.91 -4.03 12.62
N ARG A 123 -9.57 -4.87 13.62
CA ARG A 123 -8.93 -4.50 14.88
C ARG A 123 -7.75 -3.54 14.72
N ASP A 124 -6.86 -3.78 13.74
CA ASP A 124 -5.70 -2.92 13.47
C ASP A 124 -6.10 -1.47 13.10
N SER A 125 -7.15 -1.31 12.28
CA SER A 125 -7.64 0.01 11.86
C SER A 125 -8.24 0.76 13.04
N ILE A 126 -8.98 0.05 13.90
CA ILE A 126 -9.58 0.62 15.12
C ILE A 126 -8.47 1.04 16.09
N THR A 127 -7.49 0.19 16.35
CA THR A 127 -6.35 0.50 17.22
C THR A 127 -5.54 1.70 16.69
N LYS A 128 -5.32 1.79 15.37
CA LYS A 128 -4.65 2.94 14.74
C LYS A 128 -5.47 4.22 14.86
N CYS A 129 -6.79 4.14 14.72
CA CYS A 129 -7.69 5.27 14.91
C CYS A 129 -7.62 5.79 16.35
N ILE A 130 -7.78 4.90 17.34
CA ILE A 130 -7.66 5.24 18.77
C ILE A 130 -6.31 5.92 19.04
N GLY A 131 -5.19 5.30 18.61
CA GLY A 131 -3.86 5.85 18.83
C GLY A 131 -3.65 7.22 18.18
N ALA A 132 -4.12 7.43 16.95
CA ALA A 132 -3.97 8.69 16.24
C ALA A 132 -4.79 9.84 16.87
N VAL A 133 -6.06 9.57 17.18
CA VAL A 133 -6.96 10.57 17.80
C VAL A 133 -6.51 10.90 19.22
N THR A 134 -6.14 9.90 20.01
CA THR A 134 -5.65 10.12 21.39
C THR A 134 -4.36 10.95 21.39
N ALA A 135 -3.41 10.65 20.52
CA ALA A 135 -2.18 11.43 20.40
C ALA A 135 -2.45 12.89 19.96
N PHE A 136 -3.36 13.09 19.03
CA PHE A 136 -3.80 14.44 18.61
C PHE A 136 -4.39 15.22 19.78
N MET A 137 -5.31 14.64 20.54
CA MET A 137 -5.91 15.27 21.70
C MET A 137 -4.87 15.54 22.80
N ALA A 138 -3.93 14.63 23.03
CA ALA A 138 -2.85 14.84 24.01
C ALA A 138 -1.93 16.00 23.62
N ASN A 139 -1.63 16.19 22.34
CA ASN A 139 -0.85 17.34 21.86
C ASN A 139 -1.61 18.67 22.06
N LEU A 140 -2.94 18.65 21.89
CA LEU A 140 -3.77 19.81 22.22
C LEU A 140 -3.79 20.09 23.74
N VAL A 141 -3.94 19.04 24.55
CA VAL A 141 -3.89 19.17 26.03
C VAL A 141 -2.53 19.72 26.48
N TRP A 142 -1.43 19.22 25.92
CA TRP A 142 -0.09 19.73 26.25
C TRP A 142 0.04 21.23 25.98
N LYS A 143 -0.56 21.73 24.88
CA LYS A 143 -0.45 23.14 24.49
C LYS A 143 -1.53 24.04 25.12
N PHE A 144 -2.75 23.53 25.27
CA PHE A 144 -3.93 24.31 25.65
C PHE A 144 -4.64 23.75 26.89
N GLY A 145 -3.98 22.99 27.74
CA GLY A 145 -4.59 22.22 28.82
C GLY A 145 -5.55 23.02 29.74
N ARG A 146 -5.26 24.30 29.97
CA ARG A 146 -6.14 25.19 30.79
C ARG A 146 -7.51 25.42 30.16
N HIS A 147 -7.65 25.20 28.86
CA HIS A 147 -8.89 25.45 28.11
C HIS A 147 -9.58 24.14 27.67
N MET A 148 -8.93 22.99 27.87
CA MET A 148 -9.45 21.69 27.44
C MET A 148 -10.34 21.07 28.51
N SER A 149 -11.47 20.49 28.09
CA SER A 149 -12.35 19.71 28.98
C SER A 149 -11.82 18.29 29.24
N VAL A 150 -10.79 17.85 28.53
CA VAL A 150 -10.12 16.56 28.68
C VAL A 150 -8.71 16.79 29.21
N SER A 151 -8.27 15.94 30.14
CA SER A 151 -6.91 15.93 30.67
C SER A 151 -6.06 14.78 30.10
N ARG A 152 -4.74 14.75 30.41
CA ARG A 152 -3.89 13.63 30.01
C ARG A 152 -4.35 12.32 30.65
N GLN A 153 -4.86 12.34 31.88
CA GLN A 153 -5.32 11.15 32.59
C GLN A 153 -6.60 10.56 31.98
N ASP A 154 -7.42 11.39 31.33
CA ASP A 154 -8.61 10.95 30.57
C ASP A 154 -8.23 10.30 29.22
N LEU A 155 -6.98 10.46 28.78
CA LEU A 155 -6.48 9.97 27.47
C LEU A 155 -5.57 8.77 27.61
N TYR A 156 -4.71 8.74 28.65
CA TYR A 156 -3.68 7.71 28.81
C TYR A 156 -3.61 7.19 30.25
N ARG A 157 -3.35 5.90 30.36
CA ARG A 157 -2.86 5.25 31.58
C ARG A 157 -1.40 4.83 31.39
N ASP A 158 -0.61 4.91 32.44
CA ASP A 158 0.76 4.43 32.41
C ASP A 158 0.80 2.94 32.82
N GLU A 159 1.35 2.10 31.94
CA GLU A 159 1.54 0.67 32.17
C GLU A 159 3.02 0.34 32.21
N VAL A 160 3.37 -0.59 33.11
CA VAL A 160 4.76 -1.06 33.24
C VAL A 160 5.06 -2.01 32.09
N ALA A 161 6.09 -1.73 31.32
CA ALA A 161 6.60 -2.59 30.28
C ALA A 161 8.10 -2.89 30.53
N HIS A 162 8.60 -3.93 29.89
CA HIS A 162 10.01 -4.29 29.94
C HIS A 162 10.60 -4.24 28.53
N ASP A 163 11.79 -3.70 28.39
CA ASP A 163 12.53 -3.72 27.13
C ASP A 163 13.11 -5.13 26.84
N ARG A 164 13.76 -5.29 25.67
CA ARG A 164 14.40 -6.56 25.29
C ARG A 164 15.51 -7.01 26.25
N ASN A 165 16.04 -6.10 27.05
CA ASN A 165 17.09 -6.34 28.05
C ASN A 165 16.52 -6.52 29.49
N GLY A 166 15.18 -6.62 29.62
CA GLY A 166 14.51 -6.77 30.91
C GLY A 166 14.40 -5.47 31.72
N ARG A 167 14.80 -4.30 31.20
CA ARG A 167 14.68 -3.03 31.90
C ARG A 167 13.25 -2.55 31.94
N ARG A 168 12.80 -2.21 33.15
CA ARG A 168 11.45 -1.68 33.38
C ARG A 168 11.31 -0.26 32.86
N PHE A 169 10.25 0.03 32.11
CA PHE A 169 9.88 1.38 31.72
C PHE A 169 8.35 1.55 31.75
N TYR A 170 7.89 2.82 31.82
CA TYR A 170 6.47 3.14 31.77
C TYR A 170 6.07 3.47 30.35
N ARG A 171 5.01 2.84 29.87
CA ARG A 171 4.42 3.09 28.56
C ARG A 171 3.04 3.70 28.73
N ALA A 172 2.81 4.86 28.12
CA ALA A 172 1.48 5.47 28.06
C ALA A 172 0.60 4.72 27.06
N ILE A 173 -0.50 4.16 27.53
CA ILE A 173 -1.47 3.41 26.71
C ILE A 173 -2.80 4.16 26.73
N PRO A 174 -3.48 4.35 25.56
CA PRO A 174 -4.82 4.94 25.52
C PRO A 174 -5.78 4.21 26.47
N VAL A 175 -6.59 4.98 27.21
CA VAL A 175 -7.57 4.42 28.14
C VAL A 175 -8.79 3.84 27.46
N PHE A 176 -8.99 4.17 26.18
CA PHE A 176 -10.17 3.81 25.41
C PHE A 176 -10.17 2.33 25.04
N HIS A 177 -11.33 1.71 25.18
CA HIS A 177 -11.51 0.30 24.92
C HIS A 177 -12.76 0.06 24.07
N VAL A 178 -12.60 -0.68 22.95
CA VAL A 178 -13.70 -1.05 22.07
C VAL A 178 -13.89 -2.56 22.15
N ASN A 179 -15.10 -2.99 22.53
CA ASN A 179 -15.47 -4.40 22.63
C ASN A 179 -15.86 -4.96 21.26
N GLY A 180 -15.76 -6.29 21.08
CA GLY A 180 -16.26 -6.97 19.89
C GLY A 180 -15.49 -6.67 18.59
N MET A 181 -14.25 -6.22 18.70
CA MET A 181 -13.43 -5.97 17.50
C MET A 181 -13.28 -7.26 16.67
N PRO A 182 -13.66 -7.26 15.38
CA PRO A 182 -13.53 -8.43 14.54
C PRO A 182 -12.06 -8.84 14.41
N VAL A 183 -11.81 -10.13 14.62
CA VAL A 183 -10.49 -10.70 14.34
C VAL A 183 -10.27 -10.62 12.85
N ARG A 184 -9.11 -10.08 12.44
CA ARG A 184 -8.75 -9.94 11.04
C ARG A 184 -8.77 -11.31 10.37
N LYS A 185 -9.58 -11.49 9.33
CA LYS A 185 -9.40 -12.62 8.41
C LYS A 185 -7.97 -12.55 7.87
N ARG A 186 -7.22 -13.66 7.93
CA ARG A 186 -5.87 -13.71 7.34
C ARG A 186 -6.02 -13.38 5.86
N ILE A 187 -5.33 -12.33 5.39
CA ILE A 187 -5.27 -12.02 3.97
C ILE A 187 -4.49 -13.15 3.32
N PHE A 188 -5.09 -13.78 2.33
CA PHE A 188 -4.44 -14.80 1.53
C PHE A 188 -3.29 -14.15 0.74
N ARG A 189 -2.06 -14.57 1.00
CA ARG A 189 -0.85 -13.95 0.43
C ARG A 189 0.05 -14.95 -0.27
N ASP A 190 -0.26 -16.21 -0.17
CA ASP A 190 0.60 -17.27 -0.64
C ASP A 190 0.27 -17.64 -2.09
N ILE A 191 1.29 -17.67 -2.94
CA ILE A 191 1.18 -18.16 -4.31
C ILE A 191 2.01 -19.44 -4.38
N PRO A 192 1.38 -20.63 -4.55
CA PRO A 192 2.09 -21.86 -4.79
C PRO A 192 2.97 -21.74 -6.06
N TYR A 193 4.08 -22.45 -6.08
CA TYR A 193 5.01 -22.36 -7.19
C TYR A 193 4.34 -22.69 -8.54
N LYS A 194 3.58 -23.78 -8.63
CA LYS A 194 2.82 -24.16 -9.82
C LYS A 194 1.87 -23.04 -10.31
N VAL A 195 1.25 -22.29 -9.38
CA VAL A 195 0.37 -21.18 -9.75
C VAL A 195 1.17 -20.00 -10.27
N PHE A 196 2.36 -19.75 -9.71
CA PHE A 196 3.26 -18.71 -10.19
C PHE A 196 3.76 -18.98 -11.62
N GLU A 197 4.11 -20.25 -11.92
CA GLU A 197 4.50 -20.69 -13.26
C GLU A 197 3.39 -20.45 -14.31
N ILE A 198 2.14 -20.51 -13.92
CA ILE A 198 0.97 -20.19 -14.77
C ILE A 198 0.72 -18.68 -14.85
N LEU A 199 0.82 -17.98 -13.71
CA LEU A 199 0.47 -16.56 -13.60
C LEU A 199 1.35 -15.68 -14.51
N ILE A 200 2.66 -15.90 -14.52
CA ILE A 200 3.58 -15.00 -15.24
C ILE A 200 3.41 -15.12 -16.78
N PRO A 201 3.43 -16.31 -17.39
CA PRO A 201 3.13 -16.41 -18.82
C PRO A 201 1.72 -15.88 -19.18
N MET A 202 0.72 -16.16 -18.34
CA MET A 202 -0.64 -15.64 -18.50
C MET A 202 -0.67 -14.11 -18.49
N ALA A 203 0.14 -13.46 -17.63
CA ALA A 203 0.25 -12.00 -17.60
C ALA A 203 0.82 -11.46 -18.92
N PHE A 204 1.85 -12.08 -19.48
CA PHE A 204 2.40 -11.69 -20.79
C PHE A 204 1.40 -11.91 -21.94
N ARG A 205 0.50 -12.88 -21.83
CA ARG A 205 -0.55 -13.13 -22.84
C ARG A 205 -1.71 -12.10 -22.74
N TYR A 206 -2.22 -11.85 -21.54
CA TYR A 206 -3.49 -11.12 -21.35
C TYR A 206 -3.36 -9.73 -20.71
N SER A 207 -2.21 -9.40 -20.13
CA SER A 207 -1.98 -8.14 -19.40
C SER A 207 -0.52 -7.67 -19.56
N ARG A 208 -0.04 -7.57 -20.82
CA ARG A 208 1.36 -7.20 -21.15
C ARG A 208 1.78 -5.87 -20.53
N ASP A 209 0.83 -4.97 -20.33
CA ASP A 209 1.02 -3.67 -19.71
C ASP A 209 1.55 -3.73 -18.27
N ILE A 210 1.26 -4.81 -17.52
CA ILE A 210 1.71 -5.01 -16.14
C ILE A 210 2.64 -6.21 -15.95
N ALA A 211 2.78 -7.09 -16.96
CA ALA A 211 3.46 -8.39 -16.82
C ALA A 211 4.89 -8.25 -16.27
N PHE A 212 5.69 -7.35 -16.84
CA PHE A 212 7.05 -7.09 -16.35
C PHE A 212 7.04 -6.50 -14.93
N GLY A 213 6.03 -5.70 -14.57
CA GLY A 213 5.85 -5.19 -13.22
C GLY A 213 5.65 -6.31 -12.18
N LEU A 214 4.94 -7.36 -12.54
CA LEU A 214 4.80 -8.56 -11.70
C LEU A 214 6.15 -9.27 -11.53
N CYS A 215 6.97 -9.33 -12.60
CA CYS A 215 8.34 -9.85 -12.53
C CYS A 215 9.26 -9.01 -11.63
N LEU A 216 9.15 -7.67 -11.66
CA LEU A 216 9.87 -6.78 -10.74
C LEU A 216 9.55 -7.08 -9.27
N GLN A 217 8.29 -7.37 -8.98
CA GLN A 217 7.87 -7.74 -7.63
C GLN A 217 8.38 -9.13 -7.21
N ALA A 218 8.36 -10.09 -8.15
CA ALA A 218 8.74 -11.49 -7.89
C ALA A 218 10.26 -11.72 -7.90
N PHE A 219 11.04 -10.96 -8.68
CA PHE A 219 12.47 -11.22 -8.89
C PHE A 219 13.38 -10.22 -8.18
N ALA A 220 12.86 -9.03 -7.85
CA ALA A 220 13.57 -7.99 -7.14
C ALA A 220 12.85 -7.54 -5.87
N GLY A 221 11.70 -8.11 -5.55
CA GLY A 221 10.97 -7.82 -4.33
C GLY A 221 10.41 -6.40 -4.22
N LEU A 222 10.17 -5.69 -5.33
CA LEU A 222 9.60 -4.35 -5.31
C LEU A 222 8.16 -4.36 -4.75
N ARG A 223 7.76 -3.25 -4.15
CA ARG A 223 6.35 -3.00 -3.85
C ARG A 223 5.64 -2.50 -5.10
N ALA A 224 4.34 -2.78 -5.24
CA ALA A 224 3.58 -2.38 -6.42
C ALA A 224 3.63 -0.86 -6.71
N GLY A 225 3.65 -0.01 -5.67
CA GLY A 225 3.85 1.43 -5.84
C GLY A 225 5.24 1.79 -6.34
N GLU A 226 6.28 1.06 -5.91
CA GLU A 226 7.66 1.24 -6.39
C GLU A 226 7.78 0.83 -7.86
N VAL A 227 7.08 -0.25 -8.29
CA VAL A 227 7.02 -0.69 -9.69
C VAL A 227 6.54 0.42 -10.61
N CYS A 228 5.42 1.07 -10.27
CA CYS A 228 4.84 2.12 -11.10
C CYS A 228 5.77 3.34 -11.26
N SER A 229 6.73 3.53 -10.33
CA SER A 229 7.69 4.65 -10.37
C SER A 229 8.95 4.34 -11.20
N VAL A 230 9.10 3.12 -11.73
CA VAL A 230 10.27 2.73 -12.54
C VAL A 230 10.25 3.45 -13.89
N ARG A 231 11.42 3.97 -14.28
CA ARG A 231 11.66 4.63 -15.57
C ARG A 231 12.39 3.72 -16.54
N GLN A 232 12.30 4.01 -17.84
CA GLN A 232 13.11 3.36 -18.86
C GLN A 232 14.58 3.77 -18.75
N GLU A 233 15.48 3.03 -19.42
CA GLU A 233 16.93 3.32 -19.43
C GLU A 233 17.28 4.66 -20.06
N ASN A 234 16.49 5.12 -21.02
CA ASN A 234 16.67 6.36 -21.76
C ASN A 234 16.00 7.57 -21.12
N SER A 235 15.47 7.44 -19.91
CA SER A 235 14.80 8.56 -19.24
C SER A 235 15.75 9.72 -18.98
N PRO A 236 15.38 10.97 -19.34
CA PRO A 236 16.18 12.17 -19.04
C PRO A 236 16.30 12.44 -17.53
N LEU A 237 15.43 11.84 -16.72
CA LEU A 237 15.43 11.92 -15.26
C LEU A 237 16.35 10.89 -14.58
N GLY A 238 17.15 10.19 -15.37
CA GLY A 238 18.03 9.12 -14.92
C GLY A 238 17.48 7.73 -15.23
N ARG A 239 18.38 6.78 -15.38
CA ARG A 239 18.07 5.39 -15.74
C ARG A 239 17.28 4.72 -14.63
N GLY A 240 16.10 4.20 -14.96
CA GLY A 240 15.29 3.44 -14.00
C GLY A 240 15.82 2.02 -13.77
N ILE A 241 16.48 1.43 -14.79
CA ILE A 241 17.15 0.11 -14.68
C ILE A 241 18.56 0.26 -15.26
N THR A 242 19.54 -0.32 -14.57
CA THR A 242 20.94 -0.36 -15.01
C THR A 242 21.39 -1.82 -15.06
N PHE A 243 21.91 -2.25 -16.22
CA PHE A 243 22.51 -3.57 -16.40
C PHE A 243 24.02 -3.46 -16.30
N THR A 244 24.64 -4.48 -15.69
CA THR A 244 26.10 -4.65 -15.71
C THR A 244 26.41 -5.86 -16.61
N GLU A 245 27.27 -5.63 -17.59
CA GLU A 245 27.70 -6.66 -18.53
C GLU A 245 29.18 -6.98 -18.31
N ILE A 246 29.51 -8.26 -18.36
CA ILE A 246 30.89 -8.78 -18.34
C ILE A 246 31.01 -9.83 -19.44
N GLY A 247 31.95 -9.63 -20.36
CA GLY A 247 32.20 -10.58 -21.48
C GLY A 247 30.96 -10.78 -22.38
N GLY A 248 30.13 -9.75 -22.57
CA GLY A 248 28.91 -9.82 -23.40
C GLY A 248 27.73 -10.52 -22.73
N ARG A 249 27.82 -10.78 -21.42
CA ARG A 249 26.72 -11.36 -20.63
C ARG A 249 26.29 -10.40 -19.53
N ILE A 250 24.99 -10.25 -19.34
CA ILE A 250 24.42 -9.51 -18.21
C ILE A 250 24.66 -10.33 -16.94
N VAL A 251 25.38 -9.74 -15.99
CA VAL A 251 25.72 -10.37 -14.70
C VAL A 251 24.93 -9.78 -13.53
N SER A 252 24.37 -8.60 -13.69
CA SER A 252 23.48 -7.99 -12.70
C SER A 252 22.55 -6.96 -13.32
N ALA A 253 21.41 -6.73 -12.67
CA ALA A 253 20.49 -5.66 -12.96
C ALA A 253 20.10 -4.95 -11.66
N VAL A 254 20.08 -3.61 -11.70
CA VAL A 254 19.76 -2.77 -10.55
C VAL A 254 18.67 -1.77 -10.94
N ILE A 255 17.64 -1.69 -10.11
CA ILE A 255 16.47 -0.85 -10.29
C ILE A 255 16.62 0.37 -9.38
N ASP A 256 16.44 1.57 -9.95
CA ASP A 256 16.49 2.82 -9.21
C ASP A 256 15.13 3.10 -8.55
N VAL A 257 15.14 3.05 -7.22
CA VAL A 257 14.04 3.47 -6.33
C VAL A 257 14.59 4.37 -5.22
N GLU A 258 15.60 5.21 -5.54
CA GLU A 258 16.24 6.12 -4.59
C GLU A 258 15.39 7.34 -4.29
N GLN A 259 14.60 7.80 -5.28
CA GLN A 259 13.77 9.00 -5.11
C GLN A 259 12.43 8.84 -5.84
N GLU A 260 11.37 9.33 -5.20
CA GLU A 260 10.08 9.48 -5.87
C GLU A 260 10.14 10.69 -6.81
N ILE A 261 10.23 10.41 -8.11
CA ILE A 261 10.33 11.43 -9.15
C ILE A 261 8.96 11.57 -9.84
N ARG A 262 8.56 12.79 -10.12
CA ARG A 262 7.37 13.07 -10.90
C ARG A 262 7.54 12.57 -12.33
N ILE A 263 6.71 11.64 -12.73
CA ILE A 263 6.69 11.04 -14.07
C ILE A 263 5.33 11.19 -14.80
N ARG A 264 4.49 12.14 -14.31
CA ARG A 264 3.21 12.56 -14.90
C ARG A 264 2.98 14.05 -14.66
N ASP A 265 2.22 14.70 -15.54
CA ASP A 265 1.85 16.11 -15.39
C ASP A 265 0.57 16.32 -14.59
N ASP A 266 -0.33 15.33 -14.57
CA ASP A 266 -1.54 15.37 -13.77
C ASP A 266 -1.25 15.01 -12.30
N ASP A 267 -2.22 15.23 -11.42
CA ASP A 267 -2.10 14.93 -9.98
C ASP A 267 -2.36 13.45 -9.65
N ALA A 268 -2.43 12.55 -10.66
CA ALA A 268 -2.65 11.15 -10.41
C ALA A 268 -1.47 10.50 -9.68
N GLU A 269 -1.79 9.74 -8.65
CA GLU A 269 -0.78 9.02 -7.85
C GLU A 269 -0.21 7.85 -8.64
N VAL A 270 1.07 7.97 -9.04
CA VAL A 270 1.79 6.88 -9.70
C VAL A 270 2.10 5.77 -8.71
N GLY A 271 2.71 6.11 -7.59
CA GLY A 271 3.02 5.20 -6.50
C GLY A 271 4.04 5.83 -5.55
N MET A 272 4.12 5.32 -4.33
CA MET A 272 5.03 5.84 -3.31
C MET A 272 6.24 4.93 -3.13
N ILE A 273 7.43 5.51 -3.10
CA ILE A 273 8.66 4.84 -2.68
C ILE A 273 8.72 4.88 -1.15
N LYS A 274 8.52 3.72 -0.50
CA LYS A 274 8.54 3.64 0.97
C LYS A 274 9.93 3.67 1.58
N LYS A 275 10.94 3.22 0.83
CA LYS A 275 12.33 3.21 1.24
C LYS A 275 13.21 3.45 0.03
N GLU A 276 13.92 4.54 0.07
CA GLU A 276 14.89 4.97 -0.95
C GLU A 276 16.05 3.97 -1.00
N ARG A 277 16.33 3.41 -2.19
CA ARG A 277 17.41 2.45 -2.41
C ARG A 277 17.66 2.16 -3.88
N ARG A 278 18.81 1.59 -4.15
CA ARG A 278 19.08 0.87 -5.40
C ARG A 278 18.78 -0.61 -5.16
N GLN A 279 17.79 -1.13 -5.88
CA GLN A 279 17.31 -2.49 -5.69
C GLN A 279 17.91 -3.43 -6.72
N GLY A 280 18.74 -4.39 -6.28
CA GLY A 280 19.24 -5.46 -7.15
C GLY A 280 18.18 -6.50 -7.49
N VAL A 281 18.29 -7.09 -8.67
CA VAL A 281 17.60 -8.34 -9.04
C VAL A 281 18.34 -9.49 -8.41
N TYR A 282 17.62 -10.42 -7.76
CA TYR A 282 18.24 -11.56 -7.13
C TYR A 282 18.90 -12.46 -8.20
N PRO A 283 20.17 -12.87 -8.02
CA PRO A 283 20.97 -13.49 -9.09
C PRO A 283 20.31 -14.71 -9.73
N ALA A 284 19.65 -15.57 -8.95
CA ALA A 284 18.97 -16.76 -9.46
C ALA A 284 17.78 -16.46 -10.41
N PHE A 285 17.25 -15.24 -10.39
CA PHE A 285 16.15 -14.81 -11.26
C PHE A 285 16.61 -13.90 -12.40
N LEU A 286 17.91 -13.63 -12.52
CA LEU A 286 18.43 -12.67 -13.49
C LEU A 286 18.09 -13.05 -14.94
N GLY A 287 18.20 -14.32 -15.30
CA GLY A 287 17.85 -14.80 -16.66
C GLY A 287 16.37 -14.59 -16.99
N ALA A 288 15.47 -14.99 -16.08
CA ALA A 288 14.04 -14.78 -16.25
C ALA A 288 13.68 -13.28 -16.27
N PHE A 289 14.37 -12.47 -15.45
CA PHE A 289 14.21 -11.03 -15.45
C PHE A 289 14.59 -10.40 -16.79
N CYS A 290 15.75 -10.75 -17.35
CA CYS A 290 16.20 -10.25 -18.64
C CYS A 290 15.21 -10.59 -19.75
N LYS A 291 14.73 -11.84 -19.79
CA LYS A 291 13.72 -12.26 -20.78
C LYS A 291 12.40 -11.49 -20.63
N ALA A 292 11.92 -11.35 -19.41
CA ALA A 292 10.71 -10.56 -19.13
C ALA A 292 10.88 -9.08 -19.52
N TYR A 293 12.07 -8.53 -19.34
CA TYR A 293 12.41 -7.17 -19.75
C TYR A 293 12.40 -7.01 -21.28
N GLU A 294 12.99 -7.94 -22.02
CA GLU A 294 12.95 -7.97 -23.49
C GLU A 294 11.51 -7.99 -24.01
N LEU A 295 10.67 -8.89 -23.52
CA LEU A 295 9.25 -8.98 -23.87
C LEU A 295 8.49 -7.68 -23.56
N HIS A 296 8.87 -6.98 -22.50
CA HIS A 296 8.28 -5.70 -22.17
C HIS A 296 8.76 -4.57 -23.09
N LYS A 297 10.03 -4.60 -23.51
CA LYS A 297 10.55 -3.66 -24.51
C LYS A 297 9.81 -3.83 -25.84
N GLU A 298 9.63 -5.07 -26.31
CA GLU A 298 8.80 -5.37 -27.49
C GLU A 298 7.36 -4.85 -27.34
N PHE A 299 6.78 -4.93 -26.14
CA PHE A 299 5.46 -4.34 -25.88
C PHE A 299 5.46 -2.82 -25.99
N LEU A 300 6.53 -2.13 -25.60
CA LEU A 300 6.64 -0.67 -25.70
C LEU A 300 6.95 -0.19 -27.10
N GLU A 301 7.49 -1.03 -27.98
CA GLU A 301 7.80 -0.67 -29.38
C GLU A 301 6.52 -0.18 -30.11
N GLY A 302 6.66 0.97 -30.77
CA GLY A 302 5.54 1.59 -31.50
C GLY A 302 4.47 2.23 -30.64
N ARG A 303 4.57 2.16 -29.30
CA ARG A 303 3.62 2.84 -28.39
C ARG A 303 4.10 4.26 -28.09
N LYS A 304 3.14 5.18 -28.07
CA LYS A 304 3.42 6.56 -27.62
C LYS A 304 3.47 6.60 -26.10
N TYR A 305 4.47 7.28 -25.58
CA TYR A 305 4.60 7.61 -24.16
C TYR A 305 5.23 8.99 -23.97
N ASP A 306 5.17 9.53 -22.77
CA ASP A 306 5.73 10.85 -22.49
C ASP A 306 7.26 10.76 -22.41
N GLU A 307 7.96 11.23 -23.44
CA GLU A 307 9.42 11.20 -23.56
C GLU A 307 10.13 12.09 -22.53
N ARG A 308 9.43 13.05 -21.94
CA ARG A 308 9.97 13.87 -20.84
C ARG A 308 10.24 13.05 -19.59
N TYR A 309 9.53 11.95 -19.43
CA TYR A 309 9.59 11.09 -18.25
C TYR A 309 10.04 9.67 -18.56
N CYS A 310 9.77 9.15 -19.74
CA CYS A 310 10.04 7.78 -20.17
C CYS A 310 9.60 6.75 -19.11
N PRO A 311 8.32 6.70 -18.71
CA PRO A 311 7.86 5.73 -17.72
C PRO A 311 8.00 4.31 -18.26
N MET A 312 8.41 3.35 -17.40
CA MET A 312 8.49 1.94 -17.78
C MET A 312 7.09 1.36 -18.01
N PHE A 313 6.12 1.71 -17.18
CA PHE A 313 4.74 1.23 -17.26
C PHE A 313 3.82 2.36 -17.69
N ILE A 314 3.09 2.13 -18.78
CA ILE A 314 2.21 3.12 -19.39
C ILE A 314 0.76 2.66 -19.35
N ASN A 315 -0.14 3.64 -19.20
CA ASN A 315 -1.58 3.42 -19.39
C ASN A 315 -1.94 3.46 -20.89
N LYS A 316 -3.22 3.29 -21.20
CA LYS A 316 -3.73 3.34 -22.60
C LYS A 316 -3.47 4.67 -23.32
N ASN A 317 -3.23 5.74 -22.59
CA ASN A 317 -2.98 7.09 -23.14
C ASN A 317 -1.47 7.38 -23.32
N GLY A 318 -0.58 6.48 -22.86
CA GLY A 318 0.87 6.70 -22.87
C GLY A 318 1.43 7.42 -21.63
N ASP A 319 0.58 7.77 -20.66
CA ASP A 319 1.03 8.33 -19.39
C ASP A 319 1.57 7.23 -18.47
N ALA A 320 2.40 7.60 -17.50
CA ALA A 320 2.83 6.66 -16.46
C ALA A 320 1.61 6.01 -15.78
N MET A 321 1.66 4.69 -15.61
CA MET A 321 0.59 3.92 -15.00
C MET A 321 0.45 4.28 -13.52
N SER A 322 -0.76 4.59 -13.07
CA SER A 322 -1.03 4.81 -11.65
C SER A 322 -1.06 3.48 -10.87
N TYR A 323 -0.73 3.54 -9.58
CA TYR A 323 -0.84 2.37 -8.68
C TYR A 323 -2.24 1.75 -8.70
N GLU A 324 -3.28 2.56 -8.76
CA GLU A 324 -4.68 2.08 -8.82
C GLU A 324 -4.95 1.33 -10.12
N THR A 325 -4.48 1.86 -11.26
CA THR A 325 -4.59 1.18 -12.56
C THR A 325 -3.84 -0.16 -12.55
N TYR A 326 -2.60 -0.18 -12.06
CA TYR A 326 -1.81 -1.40 -11.93
C TYR A 326 -2.53 -2.47 -11.09
N ARG A 327 -3.08 -2.08 -9.95
CA ARG A 327 -3.85 -2.96 -9.07
C ARG A 327 -5.10 -3.50 -9.73
N THR A 328 -5.85 -2.64 -10.43
CA THR A 328 -7.06 -3.03 -11.14
C THR A 328 -6.76 -4.04 -12.24
N ARG A 329 -5.71 -3.79 -13.04
CA ARG A 329 -5.27 -4.70 -14.10
C ARG A 329 -4.85 -6.07 -13.54
N PHE A 330 -4.15 -6.10 -12.40
CA PHE A 330 -3.81 -7.34 -11.72
C PHE A 330 -5.06 -8.11 -11.26
N HIS A 331 -6.04 -7.42 -10.67
CA HIS A 331 -7.30 -8.07 -10.26
C HIS A 331 -8.10 -8.59 -11.47
N GLU A 332 -8.08 -7.87 -12.59
CA GLU A 332 -8.69 -8.35 -13.84
C GLU A 332 -7.99 -9.62 -14.33
N LEU A 333 -6.68 -9.65 -14.36
CA LEU A 333 -5.89 -10.83 -14.73
C LEU A 333 -6.26 -12.03 -13.86
N VAL A 334 -6.27 -11.85 -12.53
CA VAL A 334 -6.59 -12.93 -11.60
C VAL A 334 -8.02 -13.41 -11.77
N ASN A 335 -8.99 -12.51 -11.82
CA ASN A 335 -10.40 -12.87 -11.81
C ASN A 335 -10.92 -13.38 -13.14
N ARG A 336 -10.43 -12.83 -14.28
CA ARG A 336 -10.92 -13.18 -15.62
C ARG A 336 -10.15 -14.33 -16.27
N HIS A 337 -8.87 -14.51 -15.90
CA HIS A 337 -7.99 -15.49 -16.57
C HIS A 337 -7.46 -16.55 -15.60
N LEU A 338 -6.70 -16.16 -14.56
CA LEU A 338 -6.06 -17.11 -13.67
C LEU A 338 -7.06 -18.02 -12.94
N ARG A 339 -7.99 -17.44 -12.23
CA ARG A 339 -8.98 -18.20 -11.42
C ARG A 339 -9.80 -19.17 -12.25
N PRO A 340 -10.41 -18.79 -13.41
CA PRO A 340 -11.14 -19.73 -14.25
C PRO A 340 -10.27 -20.88 -14.78
N TYR A 341 -9.04 -20.58 -15.15
CA TYR A 341 -8.07 -21.58 -15.59
C TYR A 341 -7.77 -22.60 -14.49
N LEU A 342 -7.43 -22.13 -13.29
CA LEU A 342 -7.12 -23.00 -12.15
C LEU A 342 -8.30 -23.92 -11.75
N ILE A 343 -9.53 -23.39 -11.78
CA ILE A 343 -10.73 -24.16 -11.44
C ILE A 343 -10.98 -25.31 -12.43
N ARG A 344 -10.64 -25.12 -13.72
CA ARG A 344 -10.78 -26.15 -14.74
C ARG A 344 -9.62 -27.15 -14.76
N SER A 345 -8.56 -26.88 -14.02
CA SER A 345 -7.39 -27.75 -13.99
C SER A 345 -7.73 -29.17 -13.53
N SER A 346 -7.11 -30.17 -14.13
CA SER A 346 -7.12 -31.57 -13.69
C SER A 346 -6.30 -31.75 -12.40
N ASP A 347 -5.32 -30.87 -12.12
CA ASP A 347 -4.53 -30.88 -10.89
C ASP A 347 -5.41 -30.46 -9.69
N PRO A 348 -5.61 -31.33 -8.67
CA PRO A 348 -6.46 -31.03 -7.51
C PRO A 348 -5.96 -29.82 -6.70
N GLU A 349 -4.63 -29.59 -6.62
CA GLU A 349 -4.04 -28.48 -5.87
C GLU A 349 -4.33 -27.15 -6.55
N LEU A 350 -4.17 -27.08 -7.87
CA LEU A 350 -4.50 -25.90 -8.67
C LEU A 350 -5.99 -25.58 -8.59
N ARG A 351 -6.84 -26.61 -8.68
CA ARG A 351 -8.31 -26.43 -8.55
C ARG A 351 -8.72 -25.93 -7.19
N LEU A 352 -8.15 -26.48 -6.11
CA LEU A 352 -8.40 -26.03 -4.75
C LEU A 352 -7.96 -24.56 -4.58
N TYR A 353 -6.77 -24.20 -5.09
CA TYR A 353 -6.30 -22.82 -5.05
C TYR A 353 -7.24 -21.87 -5.82
N GLY A 354 -7.69 -22.28 -7.01
CA GLY A 354 -8.69 -21.53 -7.77
C GLY A 354 -9.99 -21.29 -7.00
N GLN A 355 -10.45 -22.27 -6.23
CA GLN A 355 -11.62 -22.13 -5.33
C GLN A 355 -11.35 -21.14 -4.20
N LEU A 356 -10.18 -21.20 -3.55
CA LEU A 356 -9.79 -20.25 -2.50
C LEU A 356 -9.77 -18.81 -2.98
N LEU A 357 -9.50 -18.56 -4.26
CA LEU A 357 -9.53 -17.22 -4.85
C LEU A 357 -10.94 -16.61 -4.98
N TYR A 358 -12.02 -17.37 -4.78
CA TYR A 358 -13.37 -16.82 -4.65
C TYR A 358 -13.60 -16.16 -3.30
N GLU A 359 -13.08 -16.78 -2.24
CA GLU A 359 -13.28 -16.29 -0.88
C GLU A 359 -12.22 -15.26 -0.48
N ASN A 360 -11.05 -15.31 -1.12
CA ASN A 360 -9.87 -14.55 -0.75
C ASN A 360 -9.30 -13.83 -1.97
N GLN A 361 -9.36 -12.50 -1.95
CA GLN A 361 -8.78 -11.71 -3.03
C GLN A 361 -7.25 -11.74 -2.99
N LEU A 362 -6.62 -12.18 -4.08
CA LEU A 362 -5.18 -12.10 -4.25
C LEU A 362 -4.78 -10.65 -4.59
N GLY A 363 -3.91 -10.07 -3.77
CA GLY A 363 -3.37 -8.73 -4.00
C GLY A 363 -1.95 -8.79 -4.59
N THR A 364 -1.53 -7.73 -5.27
CA THR A 364 -0.17 -7.61 -5.87
C THR A 364 0.95 -7.83 -4.85
N HIS A 365 0.72 -7.58 -3.57
CA HIS A 365 1.72 -7.81 -2.52
C HIS A 365 2.10 -9.30 -2.36
N ALA A 366 1.28 -10.21 -2.85
CA ALA A 366 1.55 -11.65 -2.84
C ALA A 366 2.80 -12.02 -3.65
N LEU A 367 3.13 -11.28 -4.72
CA LEU A 367 4.34 -11.52 -5.50
C LEU A 367 5.62 -11.17 -4.72
N ARG A 368 5.60 -10.07 -3.98
CA ARG A 368 6.72 -9.74 -3.07
C ARG A 368 6.81 -10.73 -1.90
N HIS A 369 5.69 -11.28 -1.46
CA HIS A 369 5.65 -12.37 -0.51
C HIS A 369 6.30 -13.63 -1.11
N TRP A 370 5.91 -14.01 -2.32
CA TRP A 370 6.53 -15.11 -3.07
C TRP A 370 8.06 -14.95 -3.17
N PHE A 371 8.55 -13.75 -3.52
CA PHE A 371 9.98 -13.44 -3.50
C PHE A 371 10.65 -13.78 -2.17
N THR A 372 10.01 -13.39 -1.05
CA THR A 372 10.54 -13.70 0.29
C THR A 372 10.61 -15.20 0.54
N VAL A 373 9.55 -15.92 0.21
CA VAL A 373 9.51 -17.39 0.33
C VAL A 373 10.65 -18.01 -0.47
N GLN A 374 10.89 -17.55 -1.70
CA GLN A 374 12.00 -18.04 -2.54
C GLN A 374 13.38 -17.79 -1.91
N LEU A 375 13.61 -16.66 -1.26
CA LEU A 375 14.86 -16.40 -0.53
C LEU A 375 15.04 -17.37 0.65
N VAL A 376 13.99 -17.56 1.46
CA VAL A 376 14.00 -18.51 2.58
C VAL A 376 14.31 -19.94 2.11
N LEU A 377 13.68 -20.36 1.04
CA LEU A 377 13.83 -21.68 0.48
C LEU A 377 15.26 -21.93 -0.06
N ARG A 378 15.92 -20.89 -0.57
CA ARG A 378 17.33 -20.93 -1.00
C ARG A 378 18.32 -20.86 0.15
N GLY A 379 17.83 -20.78 1.39
CA GLY A 379 18.66 -20.82 2.60
C GLY A 379 19.25 -19.48 3.01
N GLU A 380 18.76 -18.37 2.42
CA GLU A 380 19.21 -17.04 2.80
C GLU A 380 18.94 -16.76 4.29
N ASP A 381 19.88 -16.11 4.95
CA ASP A 381 19.72 -15.66 6.33
C ASP A 381 18.81 -14.42 6.46
N ILE A 382 18.40 -14.10 7.68
CA ILE A 382 17.47 -12.99 7.97
C ILE A 382 18.02 -11.65 7.48
N GLY A 383 19.31 -11.41 7.66
CA GLY A 383 19.98 -10.17 7.26
C GLY A 383 19.98 -10.02 5.74
N THR A 384 20.30 -11.09 5.05
CA THR A 384 20.28 -11.18 3.57
C THR A 384 18.86 -11.03 3.02
N ILE A 385 17.86 -11.67 3.64
CA ILE A 385 16.45 -11.49 3.26
C ILE A 385 16.01 -10.05 3.45
N GLN A 386 16.37 -9.44 4.58
CA GLN A 386 16.06 -8.03 4.86
C GLN A 386 16.71 -7.09 3.83
N PHE A 387 17.97 -7.35 3.46
CA PHE A 387 18.68 -6.61 2.43
C PHE A 387 17.98 -6.69 1.07
N TRP A 388 17.73 -7.90 0.57
CA TRP A 388 17.06 -8.13 -0.73
C TRP A 388 15.63 -7.58 -0.77
N ARG A 389 14.93 -7.55 0.36
CA ARG A 389 13.59 -6.94 0.44
C ARG A 389 13.63 -5.42 0.61
N GLY A 390 14.75 -4.86 1.03
CA GLY A 390 14.84 -3.46 1.41
C GLY A 390 13.90 -3.10 2.57
N ASP A 391 13.71 -4.01 3.55
CA ASP A 391 12.90 -3.74 4.73
C ASP A 391 13.77 -3.14 5.85
N SER A 392 13.14 -2.31 6.70
CA SER A 392 13.82 -1.70 7.85
C SER A 392 13.77 -2.56 9.12
N SER A 393 12.91 -3.58 9.15
CA SER A 393 12.73 -4.49 10.31
C SER A 393 12.80 -5.95 9.86
N PRO A 394 13.51 -6.82 10.61
CA PRO A 394 13.59 -8.26 10.34
C PRO A 394 12.30 -9.01 10.69
N GLU A 395 11.35 -8.40 11.40
CA GLU A 395 10.14 -9.08 11.91
C GLU A 395 9.34 -9.77 10.81
N SER A 396 9.25 -9.12 9.64
CA SER A 396 8.56 -9.73 8.50
C SER A 396 9.29 -10.94 7.90
N ALA A 397 10.59 -11.09 8.11
CA ALA A 397 11.36 -12.25 7.68
C ALA A 397 11.24 -13.43 8.67
N PHE A 398 11.07 -13.15 9.96
CA PHE A 398 10.94 -14.19 10.99
C PHE A 398 9.69 -15.06 10.82
N GLU A 399 8.55 -14.47 10.42
CA GLU A 399 7.31 -15.24 10.20
C GLU A 399 7.48 -16.36 9.15
N TYR A 400 8.39 -16.17 8.19
CA TYR A 400 8.64 -17.14 7.11
C TYR A 400 9.60 -18.25 7.51
N LEU A 401 10.58 -17.94 8.37
CA LEU A 401 11.58 -18.92 8.80
C LEU A 401 10.99 -19.99 9.74
N GLN A 402 9.90 -19.68 10.43
CA GLN A 402 9.22 -20.64 11.32
C GLN A 402 8.54 -21.77 10.57
N ASN A 403 8.23 -21.63 9.27
CA ASN A 403 7.52 -22.61 8.44
C ASN A 403 8.41 -23.31 7.41
N LYS A 404 9.73 -23.27 7.57
CA LYS A 404 10.72 -23.74 6.59
C LYS A 404 10.63 -25.24 6.25
N GLY A 405 10.12 -26.07 7.14
CA GLY A 405 10.17 -27.54 6.98
C GLY A 405 9.33 -28.10 5.84
N ASP A 406 8.20 -27.48 5.52
CA ASP A 406 7.26 -27.99 4.50
C ASP A 406 7.56 -27.48 3.09
N LEU A 407 8.32 -26.40 2.97
CA LEU A 407 8.56 -25.67 1.73
C LEU A 407 9.78 -26.16 0.92
N THR A 408 10.70 -26.87 1.54
CA THR A 408 12.02 -27.21 0.96
C THR A 408 11.97 -28.23 -0.16
N ARG A 409 10.90 -29.04 -0.27
CA ARG A 409 10.81 -30.15 -1.23
C ARG A 409 10.47 -29.77 -2.68
N GLU A 410 9.94 -28.56 -2.90
CA GLU A 410 9.44 -28.14 -4.23
C GLU A 410 10.46 -27.38 -5.09
N LEU A 411 11.65 -27.11 -4.57
CA LEU A 411 12.49 -26.00 -5.06
C LEU A 411 13.54 -26.34 -6.11
N GLU A 412 14.06 -27.54 -6.14
CA GLU A 412 15.29 -27.85 -6.90
C GLU A 412 15.08 -27.86 -8.43
N ALA A 413 13.83 -27.97 -8.90
CA ALA A 413 13.53 -28.06 -10.33
C ALA A 413 13.05 -26.75 -10.97
N ALA A 414 13.01 -25.65 -10.20
CA ALA A 414 12.09 -24.56 -10.48
C ALA A 414 12.67 -23.38 -11.27
N SER A 415 13.95 -23.08 -11.13
CA SER A 415 14.53 -21.84 -11.70
C SER A 415 14.73 -21.91 -13.22
N ASP A 416 15.18 -23.05 -13.72
CA ASP A 416 15.45 -23.25 -15.16
C ASP A 416 14.14 -23.36 -15.94
N ARG A 417 13.14 -23.96 -15.33
CA ARG A 417 11.81 -24.14 -15.91
C ARG A 417 11.06 -22.82 -16.13
N LEU A 418 11.28 -21.81 -15.27
CA LEU A 418 10.66 -20.50 -15.43
C LEU A 418 11.19 -19.76 -16.66
N VAL A 419 12.49 -19.88 -16.94
CA VAL A 419 13.08 -19.33 -18.18
C VAL A 419 12.50 -20.03 -19.40
N GLU A 420 12.41 -21.36 -19.37
CA GLU A 420 11.80 -22.15 -20.44
C GLU A 420 10.35 -21.76 -20.71
N LEU A 421 9.55 -21.55 -19.65
CA LEU A 421 8.15 -21.12 -19.76
C LEU A 421 7.98 -19.69 -20.30
N LEU A 422 8.93 -18.79 -20.04
CA LEU A 422 8.92 -17.44 -20.59
C LEU A 422 9.47 -17.41 -22.03
N VAL A 423 10.24 -18.42 -22.44
CA VAL A 423 10.81 -18.54 -23.80
C VAL A 423 9.87 -19.31 -24.72
N SER A 424 9.16 -20.32 -24.23
CA SER A 424 8.17 -21.06 -25.00
C SER A 424 6.93 -20.19 -25.23
N GLU A 425 6.37 -20.19 -26.44
CA GLU A 425 5.01 -19.69 -26.66
C GLU A 425 4.08 -20.51 -25.76
N TRP A 426 3.42 -19.84 -24.80
CA TRP A 426 2.51 -20.52 -23.91
C TRP A 426 1.24 -20.91 -24.68
N GLU A 427 1.13 -22.21 -25.00
CA GLU A 427 -0.08 -22.79 -25.58
C GLU A 427 -1.05 -23.11 -24.44
N ASP A 428 -2.21 -22.46 -24.43
CA ASP A 428 -3.34 -22.82 -23.56
C ASP A 428 -3.84 -24.20 -24.02
N PRO A 429 -3.86 -25.24 -23.16
CA PRO A 429 -4.37 -26.56 -23.53
C PRO A 429 -5.81 -26.53 -24.06
N ASP A 430 -6.62 -25.53 -23.68
CA ASP A 430 -8.02 -25.38 -24.09
C ASP A 430 -8.20 -24.70 -25.46
N ASP A 431 -7.14 -24.12 -26.07
CA ASP A 431 -7.22 -23.48 -27.40
C ASP A 431 -7.19 -24.50 -28.56
N LYS A 432 -7.03 -25.81 -28.27
CA LYS A 432 -7.05 -26.89 -29.27
C LYS A 432 -8.42 -27.51 -29.51
N THR A 433 -9.50 -26.95 -28.92
CA THR A 433 -10.88 -27.40 -29.16
C THR A 433 -11.74 -26.23 -29.66
N VAL A 434 -11.62 -25.96 -30.95
CA VAL A 434 -12.69 -25.38 -31.79
C VAL A 434 -12.93 -26.31 -32.94
#